data_8a33467402602b9f32c3d788412cbae0
#
_entry.id   8a33467402602b9f32c3d788412cbae0
#
_cell.length_a   1.000
_cell.length_b   1.000
_cell.length_c   1.000
_cell.angle_alpha   90.00
_cell.angle_beta   90.00
_cell.angle_gamma   90.00
#
_symmetry.space_group_name_H-M   'P 1'
#
loop_
_entity.id
_entity.type
_entity.pdbx_description
1 polymer ?
#
loop_
_entity_poly.entity_id
_entity_poly.type
_entity_poly.pdbx_seq_one_letter_code
_entity_poly.pdbx_strand_id
1 'polypeptide(L)'
;MRLRMLVVVALVGLVACGKSEEQKQAEKAAEDLKKAAETLGQAAAQAGTAAAAQGTTDMAKAMAGMAAAMGGKTSDGKPIEPVAFQTLMTALPEVSGWKMDKPRGERMNTPVSFSTSETSYRNGDQRIDLDIVDTAGSAMVLTPFRMMVGAGYSKESSDGYEKATTFGRHPAYEKWQAERKTGEFSLVLDDRFVVQLKGRGVDGIETLRDFAGKVDLGKISAMK
;
A
#
# COMPACT_ATOMS: atom_id res chain seq x y z
N MET A 1 49.45 7.69 -41.03
CA MET A 1 50.70 6.86 -40.92
C MET A 1 50.56 5.96 -39.69
N ARG A 2 50.42 4.65 -39.92
CA ARG A 2 50.69 3.47 -39.07
C ARG A 2 50.04 3.51 -37.64
N LEU A 3 48.86 2.92 -37.40
CA LEU A 3 48.51 1.51 -37.13
C LEU A 3 49.53 0.79 -36.22
N ARG A 4 49.18 0.58 -34.94
CA ARG A 4 49.66 -0.55 -34.15
C ARG A 4 48.53 -1.10 -33.27
N MET A 5 48.04 -2.22 -33.70
CA MET A 5 47.18 -3.20 -33.07
C MET A 5 47.94 -3.84 -31.92
N LEU A 6 47.38 -3.89 -30.73
CA LEU A 6 47.86 -4.73 -29.62
C LEU A 6 46.69 -5.55 -29.13
N VAL A 7 46.73 -6.83 -29.49
CA VAL A 7 45.90 -7.91 -29.01
C VAL A 7 46.38 -8.27 -27.62
N VAL A 8 45.51 -8.17 -26.61
CA VAL A 8 45.71 -8.79 -25.31
C VAL A 8 44.67 -9.91 -25.17
N VAL A 9 45.15 -11.12 -25.29
CA VAL A 9 44.46 -12.33 -24.91
C VAL A 9 44.43 -12.39 -23.37
N ALA A 10 43.26 -12.36 -22.77
CA ALA A 10 43.12 -12.57 -21.33
C ALA A 10 42.32 -13.88 -21.09
N LEU A 11 42.96 -14.74 -20.38
CA LEU A 11 42.58 -16.03 -19.83
C LEU A 11 41.11 -16.12 -19.37
N VAL A 12 40.47 -17.15 -19.87
CA VAL A 12 39.23 -17.74 -19.32
C VAL A 12 39.60 -18.48 -18.03
N GLY A 13 39.29 -17.90 -16.89
CA GLY A 13 39.24 -18.59 -15.60
C GLY A 13 37.87 -19.19 -15.41
N LEU A 14 37.73 -20.49 -15.57
CA LEU A 14 36.58 -21.29 -15.14
C LEU A 14 36.52 -21.23 -13.60
N VAL A 15 35.64 -20.46 -13.04
CA VAL A 15 35.17 -20.65 -11.66
C VAL A 15 33.81 -21.33 -11.74
N ALA A 16 33.83 -22.64 -11.61
CA ALA A 16 32.64 -23.43 -11.31
C ALA A 16 32.28 -23.21 -9.86
N CYS A 17 31.52 -22.16 -9.56
CA CYS A 17 30.81 -22.01 -8.30
C CYS A 17 29.32 -22.30 -8.57
N GLY A 18 28.83 -23.39 -7.97
CA GLY A 18 27.41 -23.74 -8.00
C GLY A 18 26.56 -22.57 -7.45
N LYS A 19 25.44 -22.31 -8.13
CA LYS A 19 24.48 -21.31 -7.68
C LYS A 19 24.08 -21.59 -6.24
N SER A 20 24.06 -20.58 -5.39
CA SER A 20 23.60 -20.71 -4.00
C SER A 20 22.12 -21.11 -3.96
N GLU A 21 21.71 -21.77 -2.89
CA GLU A 21 20.30 -22.19 -2.70
C GLU A 21 19.34 -20.97 -2.75
N GLU A 22 19.79 -19.81 -2.31
CA GLU A 22 19.05 -18.55 -2.43
C GLU A 22 18.85 -18.11 -3.88
N GLN A 23 19.87 -18.29 -4.74
CA GLN A 23 19.74 -17.97 -6.17
C GLN A 23 18.78 -18.92 -6.88
N LYS A 24 18.78 -20.19 -6.50
CA LYS A 24 17.83 -21.18 -7.04
C LYS A 24 16.39 -20.90 -6.60
N GLN A 25 16.19 -20.45 -5.35
CA GLN A 25 14.87 -20.07 -4.85
C GLN A 25 14.37 -18.79 -5.53
N ALA A 26 15.22 -17.79 -5.73
CA ALA A 26 14.88 -16.56 -6.44
C ALA A 26 14.55 -16.82 -7.92
N GLU A 27 15.30 -17.69 -8.59
CA GLU A 27 15.04 -18.09 -9.98
C GLU A 27 13.72 -18.86 -10.12
N LYS A 28 13.42 -19.76 -9.17
CA LYS A 28 12.15 -20.48 -9.12
C LYS A 28 10.96 -19.57 -8.84
N ALA A 29 11.09 -18.63 -7.92
CA ALA A 29 10.05 -17.64 -7.64
C ALA A 29 9.80 -16.71 -8.84
N ALA A 30 10.85 -16.33 -9.58
CA ALA A 30 10.72 -15.55 -10.80
C ALA A 30 10.04 -16.35 -11.94
N GLU A 31 10.33 -17.64 -12.03
CA GLU A 31 9.69 -18.53 -13.02
C GLU A 31 8.22 -18.78 -12.68
N ASP A 32 7.89 -18.96 -11.39
CA ASP A 32 6.51 -19.13 -10.93
C ASP A 32 5.69 -17.86 -11.14
N LEU A 33 6.28 -16.67 -10.91
CA LEU A 33 5.67 -15.37 -11.23
C LEU A 33 5.43 -15.19 -12.73
N LYS A 34 6.39 -15.63 -13.56
CA LYS A 34 6.24 -15.56 -15.01
C LYS A 34 5.13 -16.48 -15.50
N LYS A 35 5.04 -17.72 -14.99
CA LYS A 35 3.95 -18.65 -15.30
C LYS A 35 2.59 -18.11 -14.84
N ALA A 36 2.52 -17.50 -13.66
CA ALA A 36 1.30 -16.87 -13.18
C ALA A 36 0.88 -15.70 -14.07
N ALA A 37 1.82 -14.87 -14.53
CA ALA A 37 1.55 -13.77 -15.47
C ALA A 37 1.11 -14.27 -16.85
N GLU A 38 1.71 -15.34 -17.36
CA GLU A 38 1.31 -15.96 -18.63
C GLU A 38 -0.09 -16.59 -18.53
N THR A 39 -0.40 -17.25 -17.41
CA THR A 39 -1.75 -17.82 -17.16
C THR A 39 -2.81 -16.73 -17.07
N LEU A 40 -2.51 -15.63 -16.39
CA LEU A 40 -3.38 -14.45 -16.33
C LEU A 40 -3.53 -13.79 -17.70
N GLY A 41 -2.45 -13.70 -18.48
CA GLY A 41 -2.46 -13.18 -19.85
C GLY A 41 -3.31 -14.05 -20.80
N GLN A 42 -3.22 -15.39 -20.69
CA GLN A 42 -4.04 -16.31 -21.46
C GLN A 42 -5.53 -16.29 -21.04
N ALA A 43 -5.82 -16.18 -19.75
CA ALA A 43 -7.17 -16.03 -19.25
C ALA A 43 -7.79 -14.69 -19.72
N ALA A 44 -7.01 -13.62 -19.71
CA ALA A 44 -7.44 -12.31 -20.23
C ALA A 44 -7.63 -12.32 -21.75
N ALA A 45 -6.78 -13.03 -22.51
CA ALA A 45 -6.92 -13.19 -23.95
C ALA A 45 -8.13 -14.05 -24.34
N GLN A 46 -8.40 -15.12 -23.59
CA GLN A 46 -9.60 -15.95 -23.80
C GLN A 46 -10.89 -15.20 -23.42
N ALA A 47 -10.86 -14.41 -22.34
CA ALA A 47 -11.96 -13.51 -22.01
C ALA A 47 -12.17 -12.42 -23.08
N GLY A 48 -11.08 -11.90 -23.66
CA GLY A 48 -11.14 -10.88 -24.73
C GLY A 48 -11.73 -11.40 -26.04
N THR A 49 -11.45 -12.64 -26.42
CA THR A 49 -12.02 -13.25 -27.64
C THR A 49 -13.49 -13.64 -27.49
N ALA A 50 -13.94 -13.97 -26.28
CA ALA A 50 -15.37 -14.19 -25.98
C ALA A 50 -16.15 -12.87 -25.87
N ALA A 51 -15.53 -11.78 -25.41
CA ALA A 51 -16.15 -10.46 -25.23
C ALA A 51 -16.30 -9.69 -26.56
N ALA A 52 -15.50 -9.99 -27.58
CA ALA A 52 -15.63 -9.35 -28.89
C ALA A 52 -16.93 -9.75 -29.64
N ALA A 53 -17.62 -10.79 -29.19
CA ALA A 53 -18.87 -11.28 -29.80
C ALA A 53 -20.17 -10.82 -29.08
N GLN A 54 -20.08 -10.34 -27.81
CA GLN A 54 -21.25 -9.92 -27.02
C GLN A 54 -20.91 -8.82 -26.02
N GLY A 55 -21.01 -7.59 -26.48
CA GLY A 55 -21.30 -6.37 -25.72
C GLY A 55 -20.54 -6.07 -24.43
N THR A 56 -20.13 -4.83 -24.32
CA THR A 56 -19.57 -4.12 -23.16
C THR A 56 -20.23 -4.40 -21.78
N THR A 57 -21.44 -4.96 -21.77
CA THR A 57 -22.24 -5.27 -20.58
C THR A 57 -21.68 -6.48 -19.79
N ASP A 58 -21.12 -7.48 -20.47
CA ASP A 58 -20.63 -8.69 -19.78
C ASP A 58 -19.24 -8.46 -19.16
N MET A 59 -18.42 -7.62 -19.76
CA MET A 59 -17.14 -7.22 -19.19
C MET A 59 -17.34 -6.35 -17.93
N ALA A 60 -18.32 -5.44 -17.95
CA ALA A 60 -18.70 -4.66 -16.78
C ALA A 60 -19.24 -5.56 -15.65
N LYS A 61 -20.05 -6.57 -15.98
CA LYS A 61 -20.53 -7.58 -15.01
C LYS A 61 -19.39 -8.45 -14.45
N ALA A 62 -18.46 -8.88 -15.30
CA ALA A 62 -17.29 -9.66 -14.86
C ALA A 62 -16.38 -8.84 -13.92
N MET A 63 -16.12 -7.57 -14.25
CA MET A 63 -15.37 -6.66 -13.38
C MET A 63 -16.11 -6.37 -12.06
N ALA A 64 -17.42 -6.15 -12.11
CA ALA A 64 -18.24 -5.97 -10.93
C ALA A 64 -18.29 -7.23 -10.06
N GLY A 65 -18.33 -8.42 -10.67
CA GLY A 65 -18.25 -9.71 -9.97
C GLY A 65 -16.90 -9.91 -9.28
N MET A 66 -15.80 -9.55 -9.95
CA MET A 66 -14.45 -9.60 -9.36
C MET A 66 -14.28 -8.59 -8.24
N ALA A 67 -14.76 -7.37 -8.41
CA ALA A 67 -14.76 -6.35 -7.36
C ALA A 67 -15.61 -6.78 -6.16
N ALA A 68 -16.77 -7.39 -6.38
CA ALA A 68 -17.61 -7.93 -5.32
C ALA A 68 -16.97 -9.13 -4.59
N ALA A 69 -16.19 -9.94 -5.30
CA ALA A 69 -15.44 -11.05 -4.70
C ALA A 69 -14.25 -10.55 -3.85
N MET A 70 -13.64 -9.42 -4.20
CA MET A 70 -12.53 -8.79 -3.50
C MET A 70 -12.96 -7.75 -2.46
N GLY A 71 -14.22 -7.33 -2.45
CA GLY A 71 -14.83 -6.43 -1.47
C GLY A 71 -15.08 -7.14 -0.14
N GLY A 72 -15.08 -6.35 0.95
CA GLY A 72 -15.49 -6.85 2.26
C GLY A 72 -16.97 -7.23 2.27
N LYS A 73 -17.29 -8.24 3.09
CA LYS A 73 -18.68 -8.70 3.29
C LYS A 73 -18.99 -8.77 4.78
N THR A 74 -20.23 -8.46 5.10
CA THR A 74 -20.80 -8.67 6.43
C THR A 74 -20.95 -10.18 6.70
N SER A 75 -21.24 -10.56 7.94
CA SER A 75 -21.46 -11.96 8.33
C SER A 75 -22.60 -12.64 7.58
N ASP A 76 -23.56 -11.88 7.09
CA ASP A 76 -24.69 -12.33 6.25
C ASP A 76 -24.38 -12.26 4.75
N GLY A 77 -23.11 -12.02 4.37
CA GLY A 77 -22.62 -12.08 3.00
C GLY A 77 -22.92 -10.84 2.13
N LYS A 78 -23.49 -9.78 2.71
CA LYS A 78 -23.74 -8.53 1.99
C LYS A 78 -22.46 -7.71 1.84
N PRO A 79 -22.30 -6.95 0.74
CA PRO A 79 -21.21 -6.01 0.62
C PRO A 79 -21.20 -5.00 1.77
N ILE A 80 -20.02 -4.74 2.31
CA ILE A 80 -19.87 -3.63 3.29
C ILE A 80 -19.89 -2.32 2.51
N GLU A 81 -20.77 -1.42 2.91
CA GLU A 81 -20.75 -0.06 2.38
C GLU A 81 -19.76 0.81 3.15
N PRO A 82 -18.92 1.61 2.48
CA PRO A 82 -18.07 2.55 3.17
C PRO A 82 -18.91 3.66 3.81
N VAL A 83 -18.49 4.11 5.00
CA VAL A 83 -19.13 5.24 5.69
C VAL A 83 -18.99 6.51 4.87
N ALA A 84 -19.88 7.48 5.09
CA ALA A 84 -19.78 8.77 4.44
C ALA A 84 -18.45 9.46 4.83
N PHE A 85 -17.76 10.06 3.86
CA PHE A 85 -16.49 10.76 4.14
C PHE A 85 -16.63 11.91 5.14
N GLN A 86 -17.81 12.56 5.20
CA GLN A 86 -18.12 13.57 6.21
C GLN A 86 -18.03 12.99 7.64
N THR A 87 -18.43 11.72 7.81
CA THR A 87 -18.29 11.01 9.09
C THR A 87 -16.83 10.77 9.42
N LEU A 88 -16.00 10.36 8.45
CA LEU A 88 -14.55 10.21 8.64
C LEU A 88 -13.89 11.53 9.03
N MET A 89 -14.31 12.65 8.44
CA MET A 89 -13.81 14.00 8.79
C MET A 89 -13.98 14.32 10.27
N THR A 90 -14.99 13.77 10.94
CA THR A 90 -15.23 14.03 12.37
C THR A 90 -14.19 13.38 13.29
N ALA A 91 -13.32 12.49 12.75
CA ALA A 91 -12.22 11.86 13.48
C ALA A 91 -10.87 12.57 13.27
N LEU A 92 -10.81 13.58 12.41
CA LEU A 92 -9.61 14.38 12.20
C LEU A 92 -9.31 15.20 13.46
N PRO A 93 -8.11 15.11 14.05
CA PRO A 93 -7.79 15.79 15.30
C PRO A 93 -7.48 17.27 15.10
N GLU A 94 -7.83 18.08 16.07
CA GLU A 94 -7.20 19.39 16.24
C GLU A 94 -5.91 19.20 17.04
N VAL A 95 -4.78 19.62 16.49
CA VAL A 95 -3.47 19.43 17.12
C VAL A 95 -2.85 20.79 17.45
N SER A 96 -2.61 21.03 18.74
CA SER A 96 -2.02 22.29 19.22
C SER A 96 -0.67 22.55 18.54
N GLY A 97 -0.44 23.77 18.09
CA GLY A 97 0.75 24.17 17.36
C GLY A 97 0.75 23.83 15.87
N TRP A 98 -0.27 23.14 15.37
CA TRP A 98 -0.41 22.80 13.97
C TRP A 98 -1.64 23.46 13.35
N LYS A 99 -1.46 24.10 12.20
CA LYS A 99 -2.56 24.67 11.43
C LYS A 99 -3.11 23.62 10.50
N MET A 100 -4.35 23.22 10.70
CA MET A 100 -5.07 22.30 9.83
C MET A 100 -5.60 23.03 8.58
N ASP A 101 -5.36 22.47 7.41
CA ASP A 101 -5.99 22.90 6.16
C ASP A 101 -7.45 22.41 6.12
N LYS A 102 -8.26 22.92 5.18
CA LYS A 102 -9.65 22.46 5.02
C LYS A 102 -9.67 20.98 4.64
N PRO A 103 -10.36 20.12 5.41
CA PRO A 103 -10.50 18.72 5.07
C PRO A 103 -11.20 18.52 3.73
N ARG A 104 -10.81 17.47 3.03
CA ARG A 104 -11.45 16.99 1.80
C ARG A 104 -11.79 15.52 1.97
N GLY A 105 -12.73 15.04 1.17
CA GLY A 105 -13.05 13.62 1.17
C GLY A 105 -13.76 13.23 -0.10
N GLU A 106 -13.67 11.94 -0.40
CA GLU A 106 -14.34 11.35 -1.53
C GLU A 106 -14.91 9.98 -1.15
N ARG A 107 -15.87 9.52 -1.92
CA ARG A 107 -16.42 8.17 -1.83
C ARG A 107 -16.54 7.58 -3.22
N MET A 108 -16.11 6.34 -3.37
CA MET A 108 -16.27 5.55 -4.57
C MET A 108 -17.02 4.26 -4.23
N ASN A 109 -17.94 3.85 -5.11
CA ASN A 109 -18.73 2.63 -4.91
C ASN A 109 -18.38 1.51 -5.91
N THR A 110 -17.76 1.86 -7.04
CA THR A 110 -17.38 0.92 -8.11
C THR A 110 -16.10 1.36 -8.81
N PRO A 111 -15.19 0.47 -9.23
CA PRO A 111 -15.25 -1.00 -9.06
C PRO A 111 -14.90 -1.46 -7.64
N VAL A 112 -14.21 -0.66 -6.84
CA VAL A 112 -13.89 -0.92 -5.44
C VAL A 112 -14.58 0.12 -4.58
N SER A 113 -15.31 -0.33 -3.56
CA SER A 113 -15.96 0.57 -2.62
C SER A 113 -14.96 1.08 -1.59
N PHE A 114 -14.85 2.40 -1.45
CA PHE A 114 -14.07 3.04 -0.40
C PHE A 114 -14.57 4.46 -0.11
N SER A 115 -14.18 4.99 1.01
CA SER A 115 -14.38 6.39 1.36
C SER A 115 -13.11 6.93 2.01
N THR A 116 -12.73 8.15 1.70
CA THR A 116 -11.55 8.80 2.28
C THR A 116 -11.88 10.15 2.87
N SER A 117 -11.12 10.52 3.89
CA SER A 117 -11.04 11.88 4.41
C SER A 117 -9.57 12.25 4.54
N GLU A 118 -9.16 13.36 3.94
CA GLU A 118 -7.79 13.83 3.93
C GLU A 118 -7.69 15.28 4.41
N THR A 119 -6.59 15.58 5.09
CA THR A 119 -6.22 16.96 5.44
C THR A 119 -4.71 17.08 5.61
N SER A 120 -4.21 18.30 5.59
CA SER A 120 -2.81 18.62 5.88
C SER A 120 -2.69 19.49 7.10
N TYR A 121 -1.64 19.27 7.84
CA TYR A 121 -1.25 20.07 9.00
C TYR A 121 0.10 20.73 8.75
N ARG A 122 0.25 21.98 9.19
CA ARG A 122 1.48 22.76 9.01
C ARG A 122 1.92 23.40 10.32
N ASN A 123 3.22 23.33 10.58
CA ASN A 123 3.89 24.01 11.68
C ASN A 123 5.27 24.49 11.19
N GLY A 124 5.41 25.77 10.87
CA GLY A 124 6.59 26.31 10.19
C GLY A 124 6.82 25.59 8.85
N ASP A 125 8.00 25.01 8.67
CA ASP A 125 8.39 24.25 7.48
C ASP A 125 7.94 22.77 7.52
N GLN A 126 7.37 22.34 8.66
CA GLN A 126 6.89 20.98 8.82
C GLN A 126 5.48 20.83 8.23
N ARG A 127 5.27 19.71 7.55
CA ARG A 127 3.96 19.34 7.02
C ARG A 127 3.67 17.87 7.32
N ILE A 128 2.44 17.61 7.75
CA ILE A 128 1.89 16.26 7.91
C ILE A 128 0.60 16.19 7.11
N ASP A 129 0.55 15.25 6.17
CA ASP A 129 -0.67 14.87 5.46
C ASP A 129 -1.28 13.67 6.20
N LEU A 130 -2.55 13.75 6.57
CA LEU A 130 -3.31 12.70 7.26
C LEU A 130 -4.47 12.26 6.37
N ASP A 131 -4.50 10.95 6.10
CA ASP A 131 -5.57 10.29 5.37
C ASP A 131 -6.23 9.25 6.27
N ILE A 132 -7.56 9.25 6.32
CA ILE A 132 -8.39 8.22 6.95
C ILE A 132 -9.21 7.57 5.84
N VAL A 133 -9.01 6.28 5.63
CA VAL A 133 -9.64 5.51 4.55
C VAL A 133 -10.50 4.41 5.14
N ASP A 134 -11.78 4.40 4.80
CA ASP A 134 -12.64 3.22 4.96
C ASP A 134 -12.57 2.39 3.67
N THR A 135 -11.91 1.26 3.75
CA THR A 135 -11.72 0.34 2.61
C THR A 135 -12.94 -0.55 2.38
N ALA A 136 -14.01 -0.40 3.18
CA ALA A 136 -15.13 -1.35 3.21
C ALA A 136 -14.67 -2.81 3.38
N GLY A 137 -13.54 -3.04 4.06
CA GLY A 137 -12.95 -4.38 4.24
C GLY A 137 -12.36 -4.99 2.97
N SER A 138 -12.06 -4.19 1.94
CA SER A 138 -11.54 -4.68 0.67
C SER A 138 -10.20 -5.42 0.84
N ALA A 139 -10.20 -6.71 0.50
CA ALA A 139 -8.99 -7.53 0.52
C ALA A 139 -7.91 -6.98 -0.45
N MET A 140 -8.32 -6.40 -1.56
CA MET A 140 -7.39 -5.81 -2.54
C MET A 140 -6.53 -4.70 -1.93
N VAL A 141 -7.13 -3.86 -1.08
CA VAL A 141 -6.44 -2.75 -0.42
C VAL A 141 -5.62 -3.23 0.78
N LEU A 142 -6.15 -4.19 1.56
CA LEU A 142 -5.56 -4.61 2.82
C LEU A 142 -4.51 -5.73 2.69
N THR A 143 -4.58 -6.57 1.64
CA THR A 143 -3.67 -7.71 1.49
C THR A 143 -2.19 -7.31 1.43
N PRO A 144 -1.74 -6.30 0.67
CA PRO A 144 -0.33 -5.92 0.65
C PRO A 144 0.18 -5.53 2.05
N PHE A 145 -0.64 -4.79 2.81
CA PHE A 145 -0.31 -4.40 4.18
C PHE A 145 -0.22 -5.62 5.12
N ARG A 146 -1.21 -6.52 5.06
CA ARG A 146 -1.23 -7.75 5.86
C ARG A 146 -0.03 -8.64 5.56
N MET A 147 0.37 -8.75 4.30
CA MET A 147 1.56 -9.52 3.89
C MET A 147 2.84 -8.92 4.49
N MET A 148 3.04 -7.61 4.44
CA MET A 148 4.21 -6.97 5.05
C MET A 148 4.25 -7.19 6.56
N VAL A 149 3.13 -6.98 7.24
CA VAL A 149 3.04 -7.17 8.70
C VAL A 149 3.21 -8.65 9.08
N GLY A 150 2.54 -9.56 8.37
CA GLY A 150 2.61 -11.00 8.63
C GLY A 150 3.99 -11.61 8.38
N ALA A 151 4.75 -11.06 7.42
CA ALA A 151 6.13 -11.45 7.15
C ALA A 151 7.15 -10.82 8.11
N GLY A 152 6.74 -9.92 9.01
CA GLY A 152 7.67 -9.17 9.87
C GLY A 152 8.64 -8.32 9.04
N TYR A 153 8.14 -7.72 7.95
CA TYR A 153 8.98 -6.98 7.01
C TYR A 153 9.81 -5.91 7.70
N SER A 154 11.11 -5.90 7.44
CA SER A 154 12.06 -4.87 7.89
C SER A 154 13.15 -4.70 6.84
N LYS A 155 13.44 -3.44 6.52
CA LYS A 155 14.54 -3.05 5.64
C LYS A 155 15.21 -1.82 6.23
N GLU A 156 16.54 -1.83 6.29
CA GLU A 156 17.35 -0.74 6.82
C GLU A 156 18.47 -0.40 5.83
N SER A 157 18.80 0.88 5.76
CA SER A 157 19.90 1.43 4.94
C SER A 157 20.54 2.60 5.66
N SER A 158 21.67 3.11 5.14
CA SER A 158 22.31 4.35 5.63
C SER A 158 21.37 5.56 5.66
N ASP A 159 20.39 5.58 4.74
CA ASP A 159 19.53 6.74 4.50
C ASP A 159 18.23 6.67 5.31
N GLY A 160 17.93 5.52 5.92
CA GLY A 160 16.71 5.31 6.69
C GLY A 160 16.26 3.86 6.75
N TYR A 161 15.02 3.66 7.15
CA TYR A 161 14.45 2.33 7.29
C TYR A 161 12.96 2.30 6.91
N GLU A 162 12.47 1.10 6.69
CA GLU A 162 11.06 0.78 6.58
C GLU A 162 10.78 -0.57 7.25
N LYS A 163 9.71 -0.65 8.04
CA LYS A 163 9.40 -1.88 8.78
C LYS A 163 7.93 -2.00 9.15
N ALA A 164 7.49 -3.24 9.25
CA ALA A 164 6.26 -3.59 9.93
C ALA A 164 6.43 -3.42 11.44
N THR A 165 5.40 -2.92 12.10
CA THR A 165 5.39 -2.63 13.55
C THR A 165 3.96 -2.71 14.08
N THR A 166 3.73 -2.26 15.30
CA THR A 166 2.41 -2.11 15.89
C THR A 166 2.23 -0.71 16.49
N PHE A 167 0.98 -0.27 16.55
CA PHE A 167 0.56 0.91 17.29
C PHE A 167 -0.55 0.51 18.26
N GLY A 168 -0.20 0.38 19.52
CA GLY A 168 -1.06 -0.30 20.48
C GLY A 168 -1.30 -1.76 20.03
N ARG A 169 -2.57 -2.12 19.82
CA ARG A 169 -2.97 -3.46 19.32
C ARG A 169 -3.08 -3.53 17.77
N HIS A 170 -2.91 -2.42 17.09
CA HIS A 170 -3.16 -2.32 15.65
C HIS A 170 -1.90 -2.61 14.87
N PRO A 171 -1.96 -3.45 13.81
CA PRO A 171 -0.87 -3.61 12.87
C PRO A 171 -0.51 -2.26 12.25
N ALA A 172 0.78 -1.99 12.14
CA ALA A 172 1.27 -0.73 11.61
C ALA A 172 2.50 -0.95 10.71
N TYR A 173 2.80 0.05 9.92
CA TYR A 173 3.99 0.14 9.08
C TYR A 173 4.58 1.53 9.22
N GLU A 174 5.89 1.61 9.26
CA GLU A 174 6.60 2.87 9.29
C GLU A 174 7.78 2.88 8.33
N LYS A 175 8.02 4.04 7.76
CA LYS A 175 9.16 4.35 6.92
C LYS A 175 9.74 5.70 7.32
N TRP A 176 11.07 5.77 7.40
CA TRP A 176 11.79 6.99 7.72
C TRP A 176 12.97 7.21 6.78
N GLN A 177 13.16 8.42 6.32
CA GLN A 177 14.30 8.85 5.51
C GLN A 177 14.94 10.08 6.16
N ALA A 178 16.08 9.88 6.81
CA ALA A 178 16.70 10.88 7.68
C ALA A 178 17.18 12.11 6.91
N GLU A 179 17.90 11.94 5.80
CA GLU A 179 18.42 13.05 5.01
C GLU A 179 17.33 13.96 4.46
N ARG A 180 16.19 13.39 4.07
CA ARG A 180 15.06 14.11 3.51
C ARG A 180 14.10 14.63 4.57
N LYS A 181 14.28 14.26 5.84
CA LYS A 181 13.33 14.52 6.92
C LYS A 181 11.89 14.15 6.53
N THR A 182 11.72 12.99 5.91
CA THR A 182 10.41 12.49 5.48
C THR A 182 10.09 11.17 6.15
N GLY A 183 8.84 11.01 6.54
CA GLY A 183 8.34 9.80 7.16
C GLY A 183 6.96 9.40 6.63
N GLU A 184 6.67 8.13 6.76
CA GLU A 184 5.34 7.57 6.52
C GLU A 184 5.01 6.64 7.68
N PHE A 185 3.81 6.80 8.22
CA PHE A 185 3.28 5.94 9.27
C PHE A 185 1.85 5.55 8.90
N SER A 186 1.58 4.26 8.87
CA SER A 186 0.26 3.74 8.53
C SER A 186 -0.16 2.68 9.53
N LEU A 187 -1.44 2.64 9.87
CA LEU A 187 -2.00 1.60 10.72
C LEU A 187 -3.36 1.14 10.19
N VAL A 188 -3.71 -0.10 10.49
CA VAL A 188 -5.00 -0.70 10.11
C VAL A 188 -5.82 -0.98 11.36
N LEU A 189 -7.06 -0.49 11.36
CA LEU A 189 -8.02 -0.76 12.41
C LEU A 189 -9.09 -1.73 11.91
N ASP A 190 -9.35 -2.76 12.70
CA ASP A 190 -10.48 -3.69 12.55
C ASP A 190 -10.59 -4.29 11.14
N ASP A 191 -9.43 -4.48 10.46
CA ASP A 191 -9.38 -5.01 9.09
C ASP A 191 -10.26 -4.23 8.09
N ARG A 192 -10.48 -2.93 8.34
CA ARG A 192 -11.35 -2.09 7.54
C ARG A 192 -10.81 -0.68 7.31
N PHE A 193 -10.38 -0.01 8.36
CA PHE A 193 -9.92 1.37 8.25
C PHE A 193 -8.40 1.43 8.20
N VAL A 194 -7.90 2.32 7.34
CA VAL A 194 -6.47 2.66 7.26
C VAL A 194 -6.32 4.12 7.68
N VAL A 195 -5.42 4.38 8.62
CA VAL A 195 -4.97 5.73 8.96
C VAL A 195 -3.55 5.86 8.48
N GLN A 196 -3.29 6.81 7.58
CA GLN A 196 -1.99 7.07 7.00
C GLN A 196 -1.55 8.49 7.28
N LEU A 197 -0.30 8.63 7.72
CA LEU A 197 0.36 9.92 7.92
C LEU A 197 1.64 9.98 7.09
N LYS A 198 1.82 11.09 6.39
CA LYS A 198 3.04 11.39 5.63
C LYS A 198 3.61 12.72 6.11
N GLY A 199 4.82 12.66 6.66
CA GLY A 199 5.51 13.84 7.18
C GLY A 199 6.60 14.33 6.24
N ARG A 200 6.76 15.65 6.15
CA ARG A 200 7.87 16.31 5.47
C ARG A 200 8.42 17.41 6.36
N GLY A 201 9.75 17.52 6.41
CA GLY A 201 10.45 18.45 7.28
C GLY A 201 10.32 18.13 8.77
N VAL A 202 9.79 16.95 9.12
CA VAL A 202 9.62 16.50 10.51
C VAL A 202 10.94 15.99 11.09
N ASP A 203 11.08 16.02 12.42
CA ASP A 203 12.35 15.71 13.07
C ASP A 203 12.60 14.20 13.25
N GLY A 204 11.53 13.38 13.13
CA GLY A 204 11.61 11.93 13.26
C GLY A 204 10.27 11.26 13.05
N ILE A 205 10.29 9.94 12.99
CA ILE A 205 9.08 9.13 12.85
C ILE A 205 8.16 9.26 14.07
N GLU A 206 8.72 9.55 15.24
CA GLU A 206 7.96 9.75 16.47
C GLU A 206 6.96 10.90 16.36
N THR A 207 7.30 11.95 15.59
CA THR A 207 6.34 13.03 15.29
C THR A 207 5.06 12.49 14.65
N LEU A 208 5.18 11.54 13.73
CA LEU A 208 4.01 10.91 13.08
C LEU A 208 3.27 9.96 14.03
N ARG A 209 4.00 9.23 14.89
CA ARG A 209 3.40 8.37 15.91
C ARG A 209 2.61 9.17 16.93
N ASP A 210 3.16 10.28 17.41
CA ASP A 210 2.50 11.19 18.33
C ASP A 210 1.23 11.79 17.69
N PHE A 211 1.32 12.10 16.39
CA PHE A 211 0.19 12.60 15.63
C PHE A 211 -0.90 11.53 15.47
N ALA A 212 -0.52 10.27 15.16
CA ALA A 212 -1.45 9.15 15.13
C ALA A 212 -2.17 8.94 16.47
N GLY A 213 -1.45 9.20 17.59
CA GLY A 213 -2.03 9.16 18.94
C GLY A 213 -3.08 10.24 19.24
N LYS A 214 -3.17 11.28 18.40
CA LYS A 214 -4.21 12.31 18.50
C LYS A 214 -5.46 11.96 17.70
N VAL A 215 -5.36 11.04 16.75
CA VAL A 215 -6.53 10.55 15.99
C VAL A 215 -7.41 9.71 16.91
N ASP A 216 -8.70 9.97 16.91
CA ASP A 216 -9.67 9.20 17.71
C ASP A 216 -9.96 7.83 17.04
N LEU A 217 -9.02 6.89 17.26
CA LEU A 217 -9.12 5.53 16.72
C LEU A 217 -10.36 4.79 17.24
N GLY A 218 -10.78 5.07 18.47
CA GLY A 218 -12.00 4.50 19.06
C GLY A 218 -13.24 4.94 18.30
N LYS A 219 -13.32 6.23 17.97
CA LYS A 219 -14.41 6.78 17.17
C LYS A 219 -14.43 6.17 15.76
N ILE A 220 -13.28 6.03 15.11
CA ILE A 220 -13.19 5.37 13.79
C ILE A 220 -13.68 3.91 13.88
N SER A 221 -13.23 3.14 14.86
CA SER A 221 -13.68 1.77 15.08
C SER A 221 -15.20 1.65 15.31
N ALA A 222 -15.82 2.68 15.87
CA ALA A 222 -17.27 2.72 16.11
C ALA A 222 -18.11 3.07 14.86
N MET A 223 -17.48 3.46 13.75
CA MET A 223 -18.17 3.85 12.50
C MET A 223 -18.57 2.65 11.62
N LYS A 224 -18.59 1.43 12.17
CA LYS A 224 -18.87 0.18 11.41
C LYS A 224 -20.32 0.10 10.96
#